data_6d14683414987236beeeec51b4a9fd52
#
_entry.id   6d14683414987236beeeec51b4a9fd52
#
_cell.length_a   1.000
_cell.length_b   1.000
_cell.length_c   1.000
_cell.angle_alpha   90.00
_cell.angle_beta   90.00
_cell.angle_gamma   90.00
#
_symmetry.space_group_name_H-M   'P 1'
#
loop_
_entity.id
_entity.type
_entity.pdbx_description
1 polymer ?
#
loop_
_entity_poly.entity_id
_entity_poly.type
_entity_poly.pdbx_seq_one_letter_code
_entity_poly.pdbx_strand_id
1 'polypeptide(L)'
;ARRVRECNVYCEIYSYKTDLEKIKAMEPKGIIFTGGPNSVYLEDSPSYAKEIYDLGIPVLGICYGSQLMMHQLGGKVCKAPVREYGKIEVTVDQSSALFENVSEKTICWMSHNDYIEQAAPGFKIIAHTPDCPVAAVENVEKKLYATQFHPEVLHTKEGKQMLANFVFNVCGCAGSWKMDSFVEESIKAIREKVGDGKVLCALSGGVDSSVAAVLLSKAVGDQLTCVF
;
A
#
# COMPACT_ATOMS: atom_id res chain seq x y z
N ALA A 1 3.87 2.89 1.50
CA ALA A 1 4.84 2.64 2.59
C ALA A 1 4.94 3.84 3.55
N ARG A 2 5.25 5.06 3.08
CA ARG A 2 5.44 6.25 3.95
C ARG A 2 4.26 6.45 4.93
N ARG A 3 3.01 6.41 4.46
CA ARG A 3 1.82 6.59 5.29
C ARG A 3 1.65 5.52 6.36
N VAL A 4 2.04 4.29 6.07
CA VAL A 4 2.04 3.19 7.06
C VAL A 4 3.11 3.43 8.13
N ARG A 5 4.30 3.88 7.74
CA ARG A 5 5.37 4.23 8.69
C ARG A 5 5.01 5.44 9.57
N GLU A 6 4.23 6.39 9.06
CA GLU A 6 3.66 7.50 9.85
C GLU A 6 2.69 7.01 10.96
N CYS A 7 2.20 5.77 10.87
CA CYS A 7 1.45 5.09 11.93
C CYS A 7 2.36 4.32 12.92
N ASN A 8 3.67 4.52 12.88
CA ASN A 8 4.65 3.76 13.66
C ASN A 8 4.55 2.23 13.43
N VAL A 9 4.35 1.84 12.19
CA VAL A 9 4.31 0.43 11.77
C VAL A 9 5.37 0.20 10.71
N TYR A 10 6.19 -0.84 10.91
CA TYR A 10 7.18 -1.26 9.92
C TYR A 10 6.52 -1.63 8.60
N CYS A 11 7.12 -1.22 7.49
CA CYS A 11 6.58 -1.48 6.16
C CYS A 11 7.71 -1.60 5.13
N GLU A 12 7.68 -2.66 4.36
CA GLU A 12 8.58 -2.89 3.21
C GLU A 12 7.82 -2.83 1.89
N ILE A 13 8.55 -2.60 0.80
CA ILE A 13 8.02 -2.56 -0.56
C ILE A 13 8.63 -3.72 -1.34
N TYR A 14 7.78 -4.52 -1.95
CA TYR A 14 8.17 -5.64 -2.79
C TYR A 14 7.59 -5.51 -4.20
N SER A 15 8.30 -6.08 -5.16
CA SER A 15 7.81 -6.18 -6.54
C SER A 15 6.62 -7.16 -6.61
N TYR A 16 5.68 -6.90 -7.52
CA TYR A 16 4.62 -7.86 -7.85
C TYR A 16 5.15 -9.20 -8.41
N LYS A 17 6.44 -9.27 -8.74
CA LYS A 17 7.12 -10.51 -9.16
C LYS A 17 7.71 -11.31 -8.00
N THR A 18 7.53 -10.84 -6.76
CA THR A 18 8.06 -11.54 -5.59
C THR A 18 7.30 -12.84 -5.39
N ASP A 19 8.04 -13.91 -5.12
CA ASP A 19 7.48 -15.24 -4.90
C ASP A 19 6.52 -15.25 -3.69
N LEU A 20 5.39 -15.96 -3.83
CA LEU A 20 4.38 -16.06 -2.78
C LEU A 20 4.93 -16.73 -1.51
N GLU A 21 5.79 -17.74 -1.65
CA GLU A 21 6.42 -18.42 -0.51
C GLU A 21 7.33 -17.47 0.28
N LYS A 22 8.01 -16.55 -0.41
CA LYS A 22 8.78 -15.50 0.26
C LYS A 22 7.87 -14.57 1.07
N ILE A 23 6.71 -14.18 0.53
CA ILE A 23 5.73 -13.35 1.26
C ILE A 23 5.21 -14.11 2.48
N LYS A 24 4.86 -15.39 2.33
CA LYS A 24 4.43 -16.24 3.46
C LYS A 24 5.50 -16.35 4.56
N ALA A 25 6.75 -16.56 4.16
CA ALA A 25 7.86 -16.70 5.11
C ALA A 25 8.15 -15.43 5.94
N MET A 26 7.71 -14.26 5.46
CA MET A 26 7.83 -13.00 6.21
C MET A 26 6.73 -12.81 7.27
N GLU A 27 5.69 -13.62 7.25
CA GLU A 27 4.54 -13.55 8.17
C GLU A 27 3.98 -12.12 8.32
N PRO A 28 3.66 -11.40 7.22
CA PRO A 28 3.20 -10.03 7.30
C PRO A 28 1.86 -9.94 8.01
N LYS A 29 1.67 -8.92 8.84
CA LYS A 29 0.37 -8.64 9.49
C LYS A 29 -0.68 -8.09 8.54
N GLY A 30 -0.28 -7.58 7.39
CA GLY A 30 -1.15 -7.06 6.35
C GLY A 30 -0.40 -6.81 5.05
N ILE A 31 -1.14 -6.80 3.95
CA ILE A 31 -0.61 -6.61 2.59
C ILE A 31 -1.38 -5.47 1.93
N ILE A 32 -0.67 -4.59 1.22
CA ILE A 32 -1.28 -3.51 0.44
C ILE A 32 -0.85 -3.65 -1.02
N PHE A 33 -1.82 -3.89 -1.91
CA PHE A 33 -1.63 -3.75 -3.35
C PHE A 33 -1.85 -2.30 -3.75
N THR A 34 -0.83 -1.69 -4.34
CA THR A 34 -0.84 -0.27 -4.72
C THR A 34 -1.48 -0.04 -6.09
N GLY A 35 -1.68 1.23 -6.43
CA GLY A 35 -2.14 1.64 -7.75
C GLY A 35 -1.12 1.36 -8.86
N GLY A 36 -1.59 1.44 -10.11
CA GLY A 36 -0.79 1.27 -11.31
C GLY A 36 -1.54 1.80 -12.55
N PRO A 37 -0.84 2.05 -13.66
CA PRO A 37 -1.42 2.68 -14.85
C PRO A 37 -2.13 1.71 -15.80
N ASN A 38 -2.03 0.41 -15.58
CA ASN A 38 -2.53 -0.62 -16.49
C ASN A 38 -4.00 -0.94 -16.24
N SER A 39 -4.63 -1.58 -17.22
CA SER A 39 -5.96 -2.19 -17.09
C SER A 39 -5.83 -3.68 -16.75
N VAL A 40 -6.51 -4.16 -15.71
CA VAL A 40 -6.37 -5.53 -15.18
C VAL A 40 -6.75 -6.65 -16.13
N TYR A 41 -7.52 -6.33 -17.17
CA TYR A 41 -7.97 -7.28 -18.20
C TYR A 41 -7.05 -7.35 -19.41
N LEU A 42 -5.93 -6.62 -19.44
CA LEU A 42 -4.91 -6.72 -20.49
C LEU A 42 -3.89 -7.80 -20.15
N GLU A 43 -3.45 -8.56 -21.14
CA GLU A 43 -2.61 -9.75 -20.98
C GLU A 43 -1.25 -9.44 -20.32
N ASP A 44 -0.63 -8.29 -20.66
CA ASP A 44 0.68 -7.85 -20.13
C ASP A 44 0.58 -7.07 -18.81
N SER A 45 -0.60 -7.01 -18.18
CA SER A 45 -0.78 -6.22 -16.98
C SER A 45 -0.18 -6.90 -15.75
N PRO A 46 0.39 -6.12 -14.81
CA PRO A 46 0.89 -6.66 -13.56
C PRO A 46 -0.18 -7.48 -12.84
N SER A 47 0.11 -8.71 -12.55
CA SER A 47 -0.78 -9.62 -11.82
C SER A 47 -0.03 -10.32 -10.69
N TYR A 48 -0.75 -10.92 -9.76
CA TYR A 48 -0.20 -11.70 -8.67
C TYR A 48 -1.00 -12.97 -8.47
N ALA A 49 -0.39 -13.98 -7.82
CA ALA A 49 -1.04 -15.24 -7.49
C ALA A 49 -2.27 -14.99 -6.61
N LYS A 50 -3.45 -15.44 -7.05
CA LYS A 50 -4.72 -15.18 -6.37
C LYS A 50 -4.81 -15.88 -5.00
N GLU A 51 -3.99 -16.89 -4.77
CA GLU A 51 -3.86 -17.62 -3.51
C GLU A 51 -3.47 -16.68 -2.35
N ILE A 52 -2.94 -15.50 -2.63
CA ILE A 52 -2.60 -14.48 -1.63
C ILE A 52 -3.84 -14.01 -0.84
N TYR A 53 -5.02 -14.05 -1.46
CA TYR A 53 -6.29 -13.67 -0.82
C TYR A 53 -6.85 -14.77 0.11
N ASP A 54 -6.29 -15.97 0.06
CA ASP A 54 -6.71 -17.10 0.88
C ASP A 54 -5.73 -17.40 2.04
N LEU A 55 -4.70 -16.57 2.21
CA LEU A 55 -3.73 -16.72 3.31
C LEU A 55 -4.27 -16.34 4.70
N GLY A 56 -5.46 -15.74 4.78
CA GLY A 56 -6.00 -15.22 6.05
C GLY A 56 -5.30 -13.93 6.55
N ILE A 57 -4.37 -13.40 5.76
CA ILE A 57 -3.68 -12.13 6.02
C ILE A 57 -4.56 -11.00 5.49
N PRO A 58 -4.80 -9.92 6.26
CA PRO A 58 -5.52 -8.75 5.78
C PRO A 58 -4.90 -8.17 4.50
N VAL A 59 -5.74 -7.88 3.50
CA VAL A 59 -5.30 -7.28 2.23
C VAL A 59 -6.09 -6.01 1.95
N LEU A 60 -5.40 -4.92 1.61
CA LEU A 60 -5.98 -3.69 1.08
C LEU A 60 -5.54 -3.50 -0.37
N GLY A 61 -6.50 -3.46 -1.29
CA GLY A 61 -6.26 -3.03 -2.68
C GLY A 61 -6.51 -1.54 -2.85
N ILE A 62 -5.60 -0.81 -3.49
CA ILE A 62 -5.75 0.62 -3.79
C ILE A 62 -5.73 0.81 -5.30
N CYS A 63 -6.75 1.46 -5.87
CA CYS A 63 -6.88 1.79 -7.29
C CYS A 63 -6.69 0.54 -8.18
N TYR A 64 -5.56 0.38 -8.89
CA TYR A 64 -5.25 -0.83 -9.65
C TYR A 64 -5.31 -2.09 -8.78
N GLY A 65 -4.79 -2.04 -7.55
CA GLY A 65 -4.83 -3.16 -6.62
C GLY A 65 -6.25 -3.57 -6.22
N SER A 66 -7.20 -2.62 -6.17
CA SER A 66 -8.62 -2.90 -5.94
C SER A 66 -9.27 -3.57 -7.14
N GLN A 67 -8.95 -3.08 -8.33
CA GLN A 67 -9.44 -3.65 -9.58
C GLN A 67 -8.90 -5.07 -9.79
N LEU A 68 -7.61 -5.31 -9.51
CA LEU A 68 -6.99 -6.63 -9.59
C LEU A 68 -7.68 -7.63 -8.65
N MET A 69 -7.90 -7.24 -7.40
CA MET A 69 -8.60 -8.08 -6.42
C MET A 69 -10.01 -8.44 -6.90
N MET A 70 -10.78 -7.44 -7.35
CA MET A 70 -12.13 -7.69 -7.83
C MET A 70 -12.14 -8.57 -9.08
N HIS A 71 -11.28 -8.29 -10.05
CA HIS A 71 -11.16 -9.08 -11.28
C HIS A 71 -10.83 -10.55 -11.00
N GLN A 72 -9.85 -10.81 -10.13
CA GLN A 72 -9.42 -12.17 -9.79
C GLN A 72 -10.44 -12.95 -8.96
N LEU A 73 -11.27 -12.26 -8.18
CA LEU A 73 -12.27 -12.89 -7.31
C LEU A 73 -13.67 -12.97 -7.94
N GLY A 74 -13.80 -12.64 -9.21
CA GLY A 74 -15.04 -12.84 -9.99
C GLY A 74 -15.95 -11.61 -10.05
N GLY A 75 -15.45 -10.44 -9.70
CA GLY A 75 -16.08 -9.15 -9.97
C GLY A 75 -15.87 -8.72 -11.43
N LYS A 76 -16.47 -7.60 -11.81
CA LYS A 76 -16.37 -7.05 -13.15
C LYS A 76 -15.67 -5.69 -13.12
N VAL A 77 -14.57 -5.59 -13.86
CA VAL A 77 -13.82 -4.35 -14.08
C VAL A 77 -13.91 -4.00 -15.56
N CYS A 78 -14.23 -2.76 -15.87
CA CYS A 78 -14.32 -2.28 -17.23
C CYS A 78 -13.96 -0.79 -17.33
N LYS A 79 -13.86 -0.29 -18.56
CA LYS A 79 -13.62 1.12 -18.82
C LYS A 79 -14.81 1.95 -18.29
N ALA A 80 -14.51 2.94 -17.49
CA ALA A 80 -15.53 3.81 -16.92
C ALA A 80 -16.22 4.65 -18.02
N PRO A 81 -17.56 4.76 -18.01
CA PRO A 81 -18.29 5.66 -18.92
C PRO A 81 -17.92 7.13 -18.64
N VAL A 82 -17.75 7.47 -17.37
CA VAL A 82 -17.24 8.77 -16.91
C VAL A 82 -15.96 8.53 -16.13
N ARG A 83 -14.90 9.22 -16.54
CA ARG A 83 -13.59 9.12 -15.86
C ARG A 83 -13.58 10.08 -14.70
N GLU A 84 -13.15 9.63 -13.54
CA GLU A 84 -12.99 10.49 -12.38
C GLU A 84 -11.51 10.81 -12.16
N TYR A 85 -11.17 12.11 -12.21
CA TYR A 85 -9.86 12.64 -11.91
C TYR A 85 -9.95 13.83 -10.97
N GLY A 86 -9.18 13.80 -9.90
CA GLY A 86 -9.12 14.89 -8.93
C GLY A 86 -9.88 14.61 -7.64
N LYS A 87 -10.35 15.69 -7.03
CA LYS A 87 -11.06 15.67 -5.75
C LYS A 87 -12.54 15.40 -5.96
N ILE A 88 -12.99 14.23 -5.57
CA ILE A 88 -14.39 13.79 -5.69
C ILE A 88 -14.98 13.57 -4.29
N GLU A 89 -16.23 13.97 -4.08
CA GLU A 89 -16.98 13.64 -2.87
C GLU A 89 -17.41 12.17 -2.95
N VAL A 90 -17.02 11.40 -1.93
CA VAL A 90 -17.34 9.98 -1.78
C VAL A 90 -18.22 9.80 -0.57
N THR A 91 -19.31 9.05 -0.72
CA THR A 91 -20.15 8.62 0.39
C THR A 91 -19.64 7.27 0.90
N VAL A 92 -19.38 7.16 2.20
CA VAL A 92 -18.83 5.96 2.84
C VAL A 92 -19.81 5.38 3.86
N ASP A 93 -19.78 4.06 4.02
CA ASP A 93 -20.48 3.36 5.09
C ASP A 93 -19.62 3.33 6.35
N GLN A 94 -19.97 4.15 7.33
CA GLN A 94 -19.26 4.28 8.60
C GLN A 94 -19.32 3.02 9.47
N SER A 95 -20.12 2.00 9.13
CA SER A 95 -20.14 0.72 9.82
C SER A 95 -18.94 -0.15 9.47
N SER A 96 -18.23 0.16 8.40
CA SER A 96 -16.99 -0.53 8.02
C SER A 96 -15.83 -0.14 8.95
N ALA A 97 -15.05 -1.13 9.37
CA ALA A 97 -13.83 -0.90 10.14
C ALA A 97 -12.81 0.01 9.41
N LEU A 98 -12.85 0.04 8.08
CA LEU A 98 -11.99 0.92 7.27
C LEU A 98 -12.37 2.40 7.42
N PHE A 99 -13.64 2.71 7.66
CA PHE A 99 -14.18 4.06 7.74
C PHE A 99 -14.59 4.51 9.13
N GLU A 100 -14.11 3.81 10.16
CA GLU A 100 -14.28 4.25 11.54
C GLU A 100 -13.71 5.66 11.75
N ASN A 101 -14.51 6.57 12.34
CA ASN A 101 -14.15 7.98 12.54
C ASN A 101 -13.85 8.77 11.24
N VAL A 102 -14.35 8.29 10.10
CA VAL A 102 -14.36 9.02 8.82
C VAL A 102 -15.72 9.62 8.62
N SER A 103 -15.81 10.85 8.08
CA SER A 103 -17.08 11.51 7.75
C SER A 103 -17.86 10.71 6.70
N GLU A 104 -19.18 10.59 6.85
CA GLU A 104 -20.04 9.88 5.88
C GLU A 104 -19.84 10.39 4.44
N LYS A 105 -19.63 11.70 4.28
CA LYS A 105 -19.22 12.33 3.03
C LYS A 105 -17.84 12.93 3.20
N THR A 106 -16.92 12.49 2.40
CA THR A 106 -15.52 12.92 2.47
C THR A 106 -14.95 13.15 1.07
N ILE A 107 -13.90 13.97 0.98
CA ILE A 107 -13.22 14.23 -0.30
C ILE A 107 -12.09 13.23 -0.47
N CYS A 108 -12.14 12.47 -1.56
CA CYS A 108 -11.11 11.53 -1.96
C CYS A 108 -10.50 11.90 -3.30
N TRP A 109 -9.25 11.49 -3.52
CA TRP A 109 -8.57 11.64 -4.80
C TRP A 109 -8.86 10.45 -5.68
N MET A 110 -9.54 10.69 -6.78
CA MET A 110 -9.77 9.73 -7.86
C MET A 110 -8.75 9.94 -8.97
N SER A 111 -8.27 8.86 -9.56
CA SER A 111 -7.37 8.88 -10.72
C SER A 111 -7.49 7.55 -11.47
N HIS A 112 -8.59 7.37 -12.21
CA HIS A 112 -8.83 6.10 -12.89
C HIS A 112 -9.56 6.26 -14.23
N ASN A 113 -9.20 5.40 -15.19
CA ASN A 113 -9.90 5.20 -16.47
C ASN A 113 -10.86 4.02 -16.39
N ASP A 114 -10.48 2.99 -15.65
CA ASP A 114 -11.26 1.79 -15.42
C ASP A 114 -11.88 1.86 -14.03
N TYR A 115 -13.01 1.20 -13.85
CA TYR A 115 -13.70 1.14 -12.57
C TYR A 115 -14.26 -0.26 -12.31
N ILE A 116 -14.59 -0.54 -11.09
CA ILE A 116 -15.28 -1.75 -10.69
C ILE A 116 -16.77 -1.55 -10.97
N GLU A 117 -17.29 -2.20 -12.02
CA GLU A 117 -18.71 -2.16 -12.35
C GLU A 117 -19.52 -3.05 -11.41
N GLN A 118 -18.96 -4.20 -11.03
CA GLN A 118 -19.59 -5.16 -10.12
C GLN A 118 -18.59 -5.69 -9.12
N ALA A 119 -18.92 -5.61 -7.85
CA ALA A 119 -18.13 -6.21 -6.79
C ALA A 119 -18.09 -7.76 -6.92
N ALA A 120 -16.99 -8.36 -6.50
CA ALA A 120 -16.86 -9.81 -6.47
C ALA A 120 -17.86 -10.44 -5.48
N PRO A 121 -18.28 -11.71 -5.70
CA PRO A 121 -19.15 -12.40 -4.76
C PRO A 121 -18.62 -12.38 -3.32
N GLY A 122 -19.51 -12.12 -2.37
CA GLY A 122 -19.19 -12.05 -0.95
C GLY A 122 -18.59 -10.72 -0.48
N PHE A 123 -18.46 -9.73 -1.38
CA PHE A 123 -18.05 -8.38 -1.01
C PHE A 123 -19.25 -7.46 -0.80
N LYS A 124 -19.19 -6.66 0.26
CA LYS A 124 -20.11 -5.54 0.54
C LYS A 124 -19.52 -4.26 -0.03
N ILE A 125 -20.32 -3.46 -0.74
CA ILE A 125 -19.95 -2.11 -1.15
C ILE A 125 -20.01 -1.21 0.09
N ILE A 126 -18.92 -0.52 0.38
CA ILE A 126 -18.77 0.35 1.55
C ILE A 126 -18.48 1.81 1.18
N ALA A 127 -18.31 2.13 -0.10
CA ALA A 127 -18.27 3.50 -0.58
C ALA A 127 -18.68 3.60 -2.05
N HIS A 128 -19.25 4.74 -2.43
CA HIS A 128 -19.67 5.03 -3.80
C HIS A 128 -19.60 6.53 -4.11
N THR A 129 -19.59 6.85 -5.42
CA THR A 129 -19.88 8.17 -5.98
C THR A 129 -21.05 8.06 -6.97
N PRO A 130 -21.59 9.15 -7.50
CA PRO A 130 -22.59 9.07 -8.58
C PRO A 130 -22.09 8.33 -9.83
N ASP A 131 -20.79 8.45 -10.17
CA ASP A 131 -20.19 7.89 -11.37
C ASP A 131 -19.38 6.59 -11.11
N CYS A 132 -19.04 6.31 -9.86
CA CYS A 132 -18.33 5.10 -9.43
C CYS A 132 -19.14 4.36 -8.35
N PRO A 133 -20.04 3.43 -8.74
CA PRO A 133 -20.93 2.73 -7.81
C PRO A 133 -20.18 1.84 -6.82
N VAL A 134 -18.95 1.44 -7.15
CA VAL A 134 -18.09 0.58 -6.32
C VAL A 134 -16.77 1.31 -6.05
N ALA A 135 -16.84 2.37 -5.23
CA ALA A 135 -15.66 3.14 -4.85
C ALA A 135 -14.85 2.49 -3.73
N ALA A 136 -15.47 1.67 -2.87
CA ALA A 136 -14.78 0.79 -1.94
C ALA A 136 -15.63 -0.43 -1.60
N VAL A 137 -14.96 -1.53 -1.25
CA VAL A 137 -15.59 -2.80 -0.87
C VAL A 137 -14.86 -3.46 0.28
N GLU A 138 -15.57 -4.32 1.00
CA GLU A 138 -15.00 -5.18 2.03
C GLU A 138 -15.55 -6.61 1.97
N ASN A 139 -14.72 -7.56 2.35
CA ASN A 139 -15.11 -8.91 2.76
C ASN A 139 -14.49 -9.14 4.16
N VAL A 140 -15.30 -8.96 5.19
CA VAL A 140 -14.84 -9.00 6.59
C VAL A 140 -14.35 -10.39 6.97
N GLU A 141 -15.00 -11.45 6.50
CA GLU A 141 -14.63 -12.84 6.81
C GLU A 141 -13.23 -13.18 6.28
N LYS A 142 -12.91 -12.73 5.06
CA LYS A 142 -11.60 -12.92 4.44
C LYS A 142 -10.60 -11.80 4.78
N LYS A 143 -11.00 -10.76 5.50
CA LYS A 143 -10.21 -9.55 5.81
C LYS A 143 -9.69 -8.85 4.55
N LEU A 144 -10.50 -8.81 3.49
CA LEU A 144 -10.17 -8.17 2.22
C LEU A 144 -10.89 -6.84 2.10
N TYR A 145 -10.13 -5.80 1.79
CA TYR A 145 -10.62 -4.42 1.63
C TYR A 145 -10.07 -3.84 0.33
N ALA A 146 -10.85 -2.99 -0.32
CA ALA A 146 -10.39 -2.34 -1.55
C ALA A 146 -10.98 -0.95 -1.70
N THR A 147 -10.19 0.01 -2.21
CA THR A 147 -10.60 1.37 -2.52
C THR A 147 -10.21 1.72 -3.96
N GLN A 148 -11.13 2.30 -4.73
CA GLN A 148 -10.83 2.84 -6.06
C GLN A 148 -10.04 4.15 -5.96
N PHE A 149 -10.31 4.95 -4.94
CA PHE A 149 -9.59 6.18 -4.64
C PHE A 149 -8.27 5.91 -3.91
N HIS A 150 -7.45 6.96 -3.80
CA HIS A 150 -6.12 6.94 -3.23
C HIS A 150 -6.11 7.50 -1.79
N PRO A 151 -6.19 6.69 -0.74
CA PRO A 151 -6.12 7.16 0.65
C PRO A 151 -4.72 7.64 1.05
N GLU A 152 -3.68 7.22 0.31
CA GLU A 152 -2.28 7.53 0.61
C GLU A 152 -1.87 8.95 0.22
N VAL A 153 -2.62 9.65 -0.65
CA VAL A 153 -2.27 10.98 -1.11
C VAL A 153 -2.86 12.07 -0.21
N LEU A 154 -2.21 13.24 -0.20
CA LEU A 154 -2.65 14.39 0.63
C LEU A 154 -4.02 14.96 0.24
N HIS A 155 -4.44 14.73 -1.00
CA HIS A 155 -5.71 15.23 -1.54
C HIS A 155 -6.92 14.45 -1.03
N THR A 156 -6.74 13.25 -0.50
CA THR A 156 -7.77 12.51 0.22
C THR A 156 -7.79 13.02 1.66
N LYS A 157 -8.85 13.76 2.01
CA LYS A 157 -8.94 14.54 3.24
C LYS A 157 -8.72 13.72 4.52
N GLU A 158 -9.35 12.55 4.59
CA GLU A 158 -9.29 11.65 5.76
C GLU A 158 -8.53 10.35 5.46
N GLY A 159 -7.72 10.34 4.39
CA GLY A 159 -6.99 9.15 3.96
C GLY A 159 -6.00 8.60 5.00
N LYS A 160 -5.43 9.48 5.82
CA LYS A 160 -4.58 9.05 6.94
C LYS A 160 -5.36 8.23 7.97
N GLN A 161 -6.61 8.63 8.28
CA GLN A 161 -7.49 7.88 9.18
C GLN A 161 -7.85 6.52 8.58
N MET A 162 -8.21 6.47 7.30
CA MET A 162 -8.54 5.23 6.60
C MET A 162 -7.38 4.23 6.63
N LEU A 163 -6.16 4.69 6.35
CA LEU A 163 -4.98 3.83 6.43
C LEU A 163 -4.64 3.40 7.86
N ALA A 164 -4.81 4.29 8.83
CA ALA A 164 -4.65 3.95 10.25
C ALA A 164 -5.67 2.87 10.66
N ASN A 165 -6.93 3.00 10.25
CA ASN A 165 -7.97 2.00 10.49
C ASN A 165 -7.59 0.63 9.92
N PHE A 166 -7.12 0.59 8.67
CA PHE A 166 -6.64 -0.67 8.09
C PHE A 166 -5.49 -1.27 8.92
N VAL A 167 -4.49 -0.47 9.25
CA VAL A 167 -3.28 -0.91 9.94
C VAL A 167 -3.57 -1.37 11.37
N PHE A 168 -4.40 -0.62 12.11
CA PHE A 168 -4.67 -0.90 13.52
C PHE A 168 -5.88 -1.81 13.72
N ASN A 169 -7.03 -1.49 13.12
CA ASN A 169 -8.28 -2.20 13.37
C ASN A 169 -8.36 -3.52 12.59
N VAL A 170 -7.84 -3.55 11.36
CA VAL A 170 -7.91 -4.74 10.50
C VAL A 170 -6.68 -5.62 10.65
N CYS A 171 -5.47 -5.04 10.60
CA CYS A 171 -4.21 -5.78 10.70
C CYS A 171 -3.76 -6.03 12.15
N GLY A 172 -4.33 -5.34 13.14
CA GLY A 172 -3.96 -5.48 14.54
C GLY A 172 -2.52 -5.08 14.87
N CYS A 173 -1.97 -4.12 14.15
CA CYS A 173 -0.63 -3.61 14.41
C CYS A 173 -0.60 -2.77 15.70
N ALA A 174 0.49 -2.84 16.45
CA ALA A 174 0.61 -2.14 17.74
C ALA A 174 1.07 -0.66 17.64
N GLY A 175 1.56 -0.21 16.47
CA GLY A 175 2.10 1.15 16.32
C GLY A 175 3.34 1.43 17.17
N SER A 176 4.13 0.41 17.45
CA SER A 176 5.29 0.46 18.35
C SER A 176 6.63 0.60 17.64
N TRP A 177 6.62 0.57 16.31
CA TRP A 177 7.86 0.74 15.52
C TRP A 177 8.37 2.18 15.61
N LYS A 178 9.68 2.31 15.86
CA LYS A 178 10.36 3.60 15.93
C LYS A 178 11.46 3.68 14.87
N MET A 179 11.68 4.89 14.34
CA MET A 179 12.72 5.14 13.34
C MET A 179 14.13 4.87 13.91
N ASP A 180 14.35 5.06 15.20
CA ASP A 180 15.65 4.80 15.85
C ASP A 180 16.03 3.32 15.74
N SER A 181 15.08 2.40 15.97
CA SER A 181 15.29 0.96 15.78
C SER A 181 15.63 0.63 14.33
N PHE A 182 14.99 1.29 13.36
CA PHE A 182 15.31 1.12 11.94
C PHE A 182 16.75 1.55 11.61
N VAL A 183 17.23 2.64 12.21
CA VAL A 183 18.62 3.11 12.01
C VAL A 183 19.60 2.09 12.54
N GLU A 184 19.39 1.55 13.76
CA GLU A 184 20.24 0.53 14.37
C GLU A 184 20.26 -0.77 13.57
N GLU A 185 19.09 -1.26 13.17
CA GLU A 185 18.95 -2.45 12.33
C GLU A 185 19.61 -2.24 10.96
N SER A 186 19.45 -1.07 10.34
CA SER A 186 20.09 -0.74 9.07
C SER A 186 21.62 -0.73 9.18
N ILE A 187 22.15 -0.14 10.23
CA ILE A 187 23.59 -0.12 10.49
C ILE A 187 24.12 -1.54 10.66
N LYS A 188 23.43 -2.39 11.40
CA LYS A 188 23.80 -3.80 11.58
C LYS A 188 23.80 -4.56 10.25
N ALA A 189 22.71 -4.44 9.48
CA ALA A 189 22.58 -5.10 8.17
C ALA A 189 23.65 -4.64 7.17
N ILE A 190 24.00 -3.34 7.18
CA ILE A 190 25.08 -2.80 6.33
C ILE A 190 26.41 -3.41 6.73
N ARG A 191 26.73 -3.48 8.03
CA ARG A 191 27.98 -4.09 8.52
C ARG A 191 28.10 -5.55 8.12
N GLU A 192 27.05 -6.33 8.30
CA GLU A 192 26.99 -7.74 7.92
C GLU A 192 27.20 -7.94 6.42
N LYS A 193 26.58 -7.09 5.62
CA LYS A 193 26.66 -7.17 4.16
C LYS A 193 28.03 -6.75 3.61
N VAL A 194 28.64 -5.72 4.19
CA VAL A 194 29.92 -5.16 3.73
C VAL A 194 31.10 -6.00 4.23
N GLY A 195 31.04 -6.51 5.47
CA GLY A 195 32.14 -7.23 6.08
C GLY A 195 33.43 -6.42 6.02
N ASP A 196 34.51 -7.02 5.49
CA ASP A 196 35.84 -6.38 5.32
C ASP A 196 35.95 -5.60 3.97
N GLY A 197 34.86 -5.50 3.19
CA GLY A 197 34.84 -4.82 1.90
C GLY A 197 34.89 -3.30 2.01
N LYS A 198 35.11 -2.64 0.88
CA LYS A 198 35.04 -1.17 0.75
C LYS A 198 33.72 -0.74 0.12
N VAL A 199 33.23 0.42 0.51
CA VAL A 199 32.00 1.01 -0.01
C VAL A 199 32.32 2.32 -0.73
N LEU A 200 31.81 2.47 -1.96
CA LEU A 200 31.80 3.71 -2.70
C LEU A 200 30.38 4.30 -2.70
N CYS A 201 30.24 5.53 -2.23
CA CYS A 201 28.98 6.24 -2.22
C CYS A 201 29.07 7.50 -3.11
N ALA A 202 28.30 7.54 -4.20
CA ALA A 202 28.18 8.74 -5.02
C ALA A 202 27.14 9.68 -4.40
N LEU A 203 27.54 10.92 -4.13
CA LEU A 203 26.70 11.95 -3.51
C LEU A 203 26.16 12.90 -4.58
N SER A 204 24.85 13.02 -4.69
CA SER A 204 24.20 13.98 -5.59
C SER A 204 23.95 15.35 -4.95
N GLY A 205 24.30 15.53 -3.67
CA GLY A 205 23.96 16.72 -2.89
C GLY A 205 22.50 16.76 -2.39
N GLY A 206 21.68 15.76 -2.72
CA GLY A 206 20.30 15.63 -2.26
C GLY A 206 20.20 15.00 -0.86
N VAL A 207 19.01 15.14 -0.24
CA VAL A 207 18.74 14.62 1.12
C VAL A 207 18.93 13.10 1.18
N ASP A 208 18.44 12.36 0.20
CA ASP A 208 18.47 10.90 0.21
C ASP A 208 19.90 10.36 0.18
N SER A 209 20.74 10.90 -0.70
CA SER A 209 22.16 10.51 -0.78
C SER A 209 22.94 10.88 0.48
N SER A 210 22.60 12.02 1.10
CA SER A 210 23.21 12.46 2.36
C SER A 210 22.82 11.53 3.52
N VAL A 211 21.56 11.12 3.64
CA VAL A 211 21.10 10.15 4.64
C VAL A 211 21.78 8.80 4.44
N ALA A 212 21.88 8.32 3.19
CA ALA A 212 22.58 7.07 2.88
C ALA A 212 24.05 7.13 3.30
N ALA A 213 24.76 8.24 3.00
CA ALA A 213 26.15 8.42 3.37
C ALA A 213 26.35 8.44 4.90
N VAL A 214 25.46 9.09 5.65
CA VAL A 214 25.52 9.11 7.13
C VAL A 214 25.29 7.71 7.70
N LEU A 215 24.34 6.93 7.19
CA LEU A 215 24.12 5.55 7.63
C LEU A 215 25.32 4.67 7.32
N LEU A 216 25.87 4.77 6.11
CA LEU A 216 27.08 4.05 5.70
C LEU A 216 28.28 4.42 6.57
N SER A 217 28.51 5.72 6.82
CA SER A 217 29.60 6.19 7.69
C SER A 217 29.49 5.64 9.11
N LYS A 218 28.29 5.61 9.69
CA LYS A 218 28.04 5.01 11.01
C LYS A 218 28.23 3.48 11.01
N ALA A 219 27.97 2.83 9.88
CA ALA A 219 28.08 1.39 9.77
C ALA A 219 29.53 0.91 9.56
N VAL A 220 30.24 1.52 8.61
CA VAL A 220 31.53 0.97 8.11
C VAL A 220 32.72 1.93 8.24
N GLY A 221 32.52 3.16 8.73
CA GLY A 221 33.59 4.10 9.02
C GLY A 221 34.58 4.31 7.86
N ASP A 222 35.86 3.99 8.09
CA ASP A 222 36.95 4.19 7.13
C ASP A 222 36.88 3.32 5.86
N GLN A 223 35.99 2.34 5.82
CA GLN A 223 35.72 1.55 4.62
C GLN A 223 34.88 2.33 3.58
N LEU A 224 34.29 3.49 3.96
CA LEU A 224 33.48 4.33 3.09
C LEU A 224 34.34 5.36 2.35
N THR A 225 34.19 5.42 1.03
CA THR A 225 34.66 6.52 0.19
C THR A 225 33.45 7.23 -0.43
N CYS A 226 33.30 8.52 -0.19
CA CYS A 226 32.29 9.35 -0.82
C CYS A 226 32.88 10.11 -2.00
N VAL A 227 32.14 10.15 -3.11
CA VAL A 227 32.45 10.93 -4.32
C VAL A 227 31.29 11.88 -4.59
N PHE A 228 31.62 13.15 -4.72
CA PHE A 228 30.65 14.23 -4.99
C PHE A 228 30.72 14.65 -6.47
#